data_01ad3c68b0cfdbb019c9332c51c3d18b
#
_entry.id   01ad3c68b0cfdbb019c9332c51c3d18b
#
_cell.length_a   1.000
_cell.length_b   1.000
_cell.length_c   1.000
_cell.angle_alpha   90.00
_cell.angle_beta   90.00
_cell.angle_gamma   90.00
#
_symmetry.space_group_name_H-M   'P 1'
#
loop_
_entity.id
_entity.type
_entity.pdbx_description
1 polymer ?
#
loop_
_entity_poly.entity_id
_entity_poly.type
_entity_poly.pdbx_seq_one_letter_code
_entity_poly.pdbx_strand_id
1 'polypeptide(L)'
;MKVLLGTTNPSKVKRFADLLKGYDIEFITLKDIKIIEEPEEKGTSPEENAIIKAKFYGQYFDIVICNDVGLYFKELDLEDLRQPGLNIRTPMNMNRLSDEEMIDYYSKLIAKLGGKVTAYYLDGIAVYNHGVISSFMDNEAAQKTGVFDMIDKASSKRFE
;
A
#
# COMPACT_ATOMS: atom_id res chain seq x y z
N MET A 1 8.17 18.94 -15.30
CA MET A 1 8.16 17.52 -15.75
C MET A 1 6.83 16.91 -15.35
N LYS A 2 6.12 16.19 -16.26
CA LYS A 2 4.84 15.53 -15.95
C LYS A 2 5.06 14.11 -15.49
N VAL A 3 4.42 13.73 -14.38
CA VAL A 3 4.56 12.41 -13.77
C VAL A 3 3.17 11.85 -13.42
N LEU A 4 2.85 10.67 -13.91
CA LEU A 4 1.62 9.97 -13.55
C LEU A 4 1.77 9.29 -12.20
N LEU A 5 0.83 9.50 -11.30
CA LEU A 5 0.66 8.71 -10.09
C LEU A 5 -0.31 7.55 -10.35
N GLY A 6 0.24 6.32 -10.43
CA GLY A 6 -0.52 5.11 -10.74
C GLY A 6 -1.32 4.60 -9.54
N THR A 7 -2.19 5.45 -9.01
CA THR A 7 -3.07 5.12 -7.89
C THR A 7 -4.39 5.89 -7.96
N THR A 8 -5.46 5.24 -7.54
CA THR A 8 -6.79 5.87 -7.34
C THR A 8 -6.99 6.36 -5.91
N ASN A 9 -6.07 6.04 -4.98
CA ASN A 9 -6.18 6.38 -3.56
C ASN A 9 -5.78 7.86 -3.32
N PRO A 10 -6.72 8.74 -2.89
CA PRO A 10 -6.44 10.16 -2.67
C PRO A 10 -5.36 10.41 -1.61
N SER A 11 -5.27 9.57 -0.58
CA SER A 11 -4.24 9.71 0.46
C SER A 11 -2.84 9.46 -0.08
N LYS A 12 -2.68 8.48 -1.00
CA LYS A 12 -1.42 8.24 -1.69
C LYS A 12 -1.05 9.40 -2.61
N VAL A 13 -2.02 9.93 -3.37
CA VAL A 13 -1.81 11.12 -4.22
C VAL A 13 -1.31 12.29 -3.39
N LYS A 14 -1.99 12.59 -2.28
CA LYS A 14 -1.59 13.68 -1.37
C LYS A 14 -0.18 13.45 -0.81
N ARG A 15 0.13 12.23 -0.34
CA ARG A 15 1.45 11.88 0.19
C ARG A 15 2.57 12.16 -0.81
N PHE A 16 2.43 11.72 -2.06
CA PHE A 16 3.44 11.98 -3.08
C PHE A 16 3.56 13.47 -3.43
N ALA A 17 2.45 14.18 -3.52
CA ALA A 17 2.46 15.63 -3.74
C ALA A 17 3.18 16.37 -2.62
N ASP A 18 2.98 15.98 -1.36
CA ASP A 18 3.64 16.59 -0.19
C ASP A 18 5.15 16.24 -0.17
N LEU A 19 5.52 14.97 -0.43
CA LEU A 19 6.91 14.51 -0.41
C LEU A 19 7.77 15.15 -1.51
N LEU A 20 7.19 15.39 -2.66
CA LEU A 20 7.89 15.92 -3.84
C LEU A 20 7.65 17.42 -4.05
N LYS A 21 7.07 18.08 -3.04
CA LYS A 21 6.88 19.53 -3.04
C LYS A 21 8.23 20.25 -3.13
N GLY A 22 8.33 21.16 -4.10
CA GLY A 22 9.56 21.92 -4.35
C GLY A 22 10.41 21.42 -5.52
N TYR A 23 10.06 20.26 -6.06
CA TYR A 23 10.59 19.83 -7.35
C TYR A 23 9.71 20.34 -8.49
N ASP A 24 10.28 20.56 -9.68
CA ASP A 24 9.53 20.94 -10.88
C ASP A 24 8.78 19.75 -11.48
N ILE A 25 7.78 19.27 -10.75
CA ILE A 25 6.95 18.12 -11.10
C ILE A 25 5.49 18.52 -11.10
N GLU A 26 4.82 18.28 -12.23
CA GLU A 26 3.37 18.33 -12.36
C GLU A 26 2.82 16.90 -12.24
N PHE A 27 2.04 16.64 -11.19
CA PHE A 27 1.41 15.34 -11.01
C PHE A 27 0.14 15.22 -11.84
N ILE A 28 0.05 14.10 -12.54
CA ILE A 28 -1.14 13.67 -13.27
C ILE A 28 -1.71 12.45 -12.54
N THR A 29 -3.01 12.37 -12.41
CA THR A 29 -3.69 11.23 -11.78
C THR A 29 -4.35 10.34 -12.82
N LEU A 30 -4.70 9.12 -12.44
CA LEU A 30 -5.44 8.19 -13.32
C LEU A 30 -6.79 8.79 -13.76
N LYS A 31 -7.42 9.62 -12.93
CA LYS A 31 -8.65 10.33 -13.28
C LYS A 31 -8.45 11.35 -14.39
N ASP A 32 -7.32 12.07 -14.39
CA ASP A 32 -7.02 13.09 -15.39
C ASP A 32 -6.86 12.49 -16.79
N ILE A 33 -6.32 11.29 -16.88
CA ILE A 33 -6.12 10.55 -18.15
C ILE A 33 -7.21 9.51 -18.40
N LYS A 34 -8.26 9.45 -17.56
CA LYS A 34 -9.44 8.57 -17.69
C LYS A 34 -9.11 7.08 -17.81
N ILE A 35 -8.01 6.63 -17.22
CA ILE A 35 -7.70 5.21 -17.10
C ILE A 35 -8.49 4.66 -15.91
N ILE A 36 -9.34 3.68 -16.18
CA ILE A 36 -10.16 2.97 -15.19
C ILE A 36 -9.67 1.52 -14.99
N GLU A 37 -8.83 1.03 -15.88
CA GLU A 37 -8.28 -0.32 -15.81
C GLU A 37 -7.19 -0.38 -14.73
N GLU A 38 -7.22 -1.46 -13.96
CA GLU A 38 -6.22 -1.76 -12.93
C GLU A 38 -5.53 -3.07 -13.28
N PRO A 39 -4.21 -3.17 -13.13
CA PRO A 39 -3.50 -4.44 -13.34
C PRO A 39 -3.82 -5.43 -12.23
N GLU A 40 -3.80 -6.70 -12.57
CA GLU A 40 -3.89 -7.76 -11.56
C GLU A 40 -2.59 -7.82 -10.75
N GLU A 41 -2.67 -7.56 -9.46
CA GLU A 41 -1.54 -7.56 -8.54
C GLU A 41 -1.26 -8.99 -8.06
N LYS A 42 -0.31 -9.67 -8.71
CA LYS A 42 0.12 -11.04 -8.40
C LYS A 42 1.50 -11.13 -7.74
N GLY A 43 2.05 -10.00 -7.34
CA GLY A 43 3.34 -9.95 -6.67
C GLY A 43 3.27 -10.55 -5.26
N THR A 44 4.40 -11.03 -4.79
CA THR A 44 4.58 -11.59 -3.44
C THR A 44 5.10 -10.55 -2.45
N SER A 45 5.48 -9.37 -2.93
CA SER A 45 5.93 -8.24 -2.13
C SER A 45 5.30 -6.92 -2.60
N PRO A 46 5.29 -5.88 -1.74
CA PRO A 46 4.87 -4.53 -2.13
C PRO A 46 5.66 -3.99 -3.33
N GLU A 47 6.97 -4.28 -3.39
CA GLU A 47 7.82 -3.86 -4.50
C GLU A 47 7.39 -4.51 -5.82
N GLU A 48 7.14 -5.82 -5.83
CA GLU A 48 6.68 -6.53 -7.03
C GLU A 48 5.34 -5.98 -7.54
N ASN A 49 4.39 -5.72 -6.65
CA ASN A 49 3.12 -5.11 -7.03
C ASN A 49 3.30 -3.68 -7.56
N ALA A 50 4.19 -2.88 -6.96
CA ALA A 50 4.51 -1.55 -7.46
C ALA A 50 5.11 -1.62 -8.87
N ILE A 51 6.00 -2.59 -9.15
CA ILE A 51 6.58 -2.83 -10.49
C ILE A 51 5.50 -3.22 -11.50
N ILE A 52 4.60 -4.13 -11.14
CA ILE A 52 3.49 -4.56 -12.00
C ILE A 52 2.64 -3.35 -12.40
N LYS A 53 2.25 -2.52 -11.44
CA LYS A 53 1.50 -1.29 -11.68
C LYS A 53 2.25 -0.29 -12.55
N ALA A 54 3.53 -0.05 -12.25
CA ALA A 54 4.34 0.91 -13.00
C ALA A 54 4.52 0.50 -14.46
N LYS A 55 4.73 -0.79 -14.73
CA LYS A 55 4.78 -1.34 -16.10
C LYS A 55 3.44 -1.21 -16.82
N PHE A 56 2.34 -1.50 -16.14
CA PHE A 56 1.02 -1.40 -16.72
C PHE A 56 0.68 0.03 -17.13
N TYR A 57 0.83 0.98 -16.22
CA TYR A 57 0.54 2.39 -16.51
C TYR A 57 1.59 3.05 -17.41
N GLY A 58 2.81 2.51 -17.47
CA GLY A 58 3.85 2.90 -18.41
C GLY A 58 3.50 2.70 -19.89
N GLN A 59 2.44 1.93 -20.19
CA GLN A 59 1.89 1.81 -21.53
C GLN A 59 1.12 3.07 -21.97
N TYR A 60 0.72 3.90 -21.01
CA TYR A 60 -0.11 5.09 -21.24
C TYR A 60 0.62 6.39 -20.96
N PHE A 61 1.75 6.34 -20.21
CA PHE A 61 2.45 7.54 -19.76
C PHE A 61 3.96 7.30 -19.64
N ASP A 62 4.77 8.29 -20.03
CA ASP A 62 6.23 8.13 -20.14
C ASP A 62 6.93 8.04 -18.79
N ILE A 63 6.42 8.71 -17.75
CA ILE A 63 6.98 8.68 -16.41
C ILE A 63 5.86 8.39 -15.41
N VAL A 64 5.98 7.26 -14.70
CA VAL A 64 4.95 6.77 -13.78
C VAL A 64 5.58 6.44 -12.43
N ILE A 65 4.95 6.84 -11.35
CA ILE A 65 5.26 6.41 -9.99
C ILE A 65 4.10 5.57 -9.47
N CYS A 66 4.39 4.37 -9.02
CA CYS A 66 3.46 3.50 -8.33
C CYS A 66 4.02 3.10 -6.98
N ASN A 67 3.14 2.86 -6.02
CA ASN A 67 3.52 2.19 -4.78
C ASN A 67 2.49 1.14 -4.39
N ASP A 68 2.96 0.18 -3.61
CA ASP A 68 2.11 -0.75 -2.87
C ASP A 68 2.58 -0.85 -1.42
N VAL A 69 1.69 -1.27 -0.52
CA VAL A 69 1.97 -1.31 0.93
C VAL A 69 1.41 -2.59 1.51
N GLY A 70 2.24 -3.28 2.29
CA GLY A 70 1.82 -4.39 3.12
C GLY A 70 1.78 -4.02 4.60
N LEU A 71 0.85 -4.60 5.35
CA LEU A 71 0.74 -4.50 6.81
C LEU A 71 1.15 -5.83 7.43
N TYR A 72 2.01 -5.80 8.43
CA TYR A 72 2.55 -7.00 9.06
C TYR A 72 2.47 -6.91 10.58
N PHE A 73 2.16 -8.03 11.24
CA PHE A 73 2.19 -8.19 12.69
C PHE A 73 3.43 -8.97 13.09
N LYS A 74 4.19 -8.45 14.06
CA LYS A 74 5.41 -9.13 14.56
C LYS A 74 5.13 -10.43 15.28
N GLU A 75 3.91 -10.59 15.80
CA GLU A 75 3.45 -11.77 16.51
C GLU A 75 3.06 -12.94 15.60
N LEU A 76 3.09 -12.73 14.29
CA LEU A 76 2.81 -13.74 13.27
C LEU A 76 4.02 -13.95 12.37
N ASP A 77 4.28 -15.19 12.01
CA ASP A 77 5.26 -15.49 10.98
C ASP A 77 4.82 -14.91 9.62
N LEU A 78 5.76 -14.58 8.74
CA LEU A 78 5.46 -14.01 7.42
C LEU A 78 4.59 -14.93 6.56
N GLU A 79 4.72 -16.24 6.73
CA GLU A 79 3.95 -17.29 6.04
C GLU A 79 2.61 -17.60 6.72
N ASP A 80 2.30 -17.01 7.88
CA ASP A 80 1.05 -17.25 8.59
C ASP A 80 -0.12 -16.72 7.77
N LEU A 81 -1.13 -17.56 7.52
CA LEU A 81 -2.31 -17.19 6.75
C LEU A 81 -3.12 -16.02 7.36
N ARG A 82 -2.94 -15.77 8.66
CA ARG A 82 -3.58 -14.66 9.36
C ARG A 82 -2.81 -13.34 9.22
N GLN A 83 -1.56 -13.39 8.67
CA GLN A 83 -0.77 -12.20 8.42
C GLN A 83 -1.51 -11.31 7.40
N PRO A 84 -1.78 -10.03 7.71
CA PRO A 84 -2.45 -9.13 6.76
C PRO A 84 -1.71 -9.03 5.42
N GLY A 85 -0.39 -8.83 5.47
CA GLY A 85 0.48 -8.76 4.30
C GLY A 85 -0.04 -7.77 3.27
N LEU A 86 -0.10 -8.21 2.02
CA LEU A 86 -0.61 -7.43 0.88
C LEU A 86 -2.16 -7.42 0.82
N ASN A 87 -2.81 -8.34 1.53
CA ASN A 87 -4.24 -8.61 1.42
C ASN A 87 -5.05 -8.01 2.57
N ILE A 88 -4.72 -6.78 2.97
CA ILE A 88 -5.33 -6.12 4.15
C ILE A 88 -6.86 -6.10 4.05
N ARG A 89 -7.42 -5.83 2.85
CA ARG A 89 -8.87 -5.77 2.61
C ARG A 89 -9.49 -7.09 2.15
N THR A 90 -8.66 -8.08 1.87
CA THR A 90 -9.08 -9.41 1.41
C THR A 90 -8.38 -10.51 2.21
N PRO A 91 -8.41 -10.44 3.57
CA PRO A 91 -7.67 -11.38 4.39
C PRO A 91 -8.15 -12.81 4.12
N MET A 92 -7.26 -13.77 4.14
CA MET A 92 -7.54 -15.19 3.91
C MET A 92 -8.38 -15.48 2.65
N ASN A 93 -8.15 -14.70 1.57
CA ASN A 93 -8.89 -14.79 0.30
C ASN A 93 -10.40 -14.51 0.42
N MET A 94 -10.82 -13.78 1.43
CA MET A 94 -12.20 -13.32 1.58
C MET A 94 -12.54 -12.27 0.50
N ASN A 95 -13.83 -11.99 0.32
CA ASN A 95 -14.26 -10.84 -0.45
C ASN A 95 -13.72 -9.54 0.18
N ARG A 96 -13.57 -8.50 -0.65
CA ARG A 96 -13.09 -7.19 -0.20
C ARG A 96 -13.96 -6.65 0.92
N LEU A 97 -13.35 -6.42 2.06
CA LEU A 97 -14.00 -5.90 3.27
C LEU A 97 -14.20 -4.38 3.17
N SER A 98 -15.34 -3.91 3.67
CA SER A 98 -15.57 -2.50 3.99
C SER A 98 -14.70 -2.07 5.18
N ASP A 99 -14.67 -0.78 5.47
CA ASP A 99 -13.89 -0.26 6.62
C ASP A 99 -14.42 -0.81 7.96
N GLU A 100 -15.74 -0.95 8.09
CA GLU A 100 -16.37 -1.52 9.29
C GLU A 100 -16.06 -3.01 9.45
N GLU A 101 -16.16 -3.77 8.35
CA GLU A 101 -15.81 -5.20 8.34
C GLU A 101 -14.33 -5.41 8.64
N MET A 102 -13.44 -4.53 8.17
CA MET A 102 -12.02 -4.57 8.51
C MET A 102 -11.79 -4.33 10.00
N ILE A 103 -12.45 -3.33 10.59
CA ILE A 103 -12.36 -3.06 12.03
C ILE A 103 -12.79 -4.30 12.83
N ASP A 104 -13.92 -4.89 12.46
CA ASP A 104 -14.45 -6.10 13.14
C ASP A 104 -13.49 -7.28 12.99
N TYR A 105 -13.02 -7.55 11.77
CA TYR A 105 -12.10 -8.66 11.48
C TYR A 105 -10.80 -8.54 12.27
N TYR A 106 -10.13 -7.38 12.18
CA TYR A 106 -8.83 -7.19 12.84
C TYR A 106 -8.96 -7.07 14.35
N SER A 107 -10.02 -6.48 14.88
CA SER A 107 -10.28 -6.48 16.32
C SER A 107 -10.40 -7.89 16.87
N LYS A 108 -11.14 -8.78 16.20
CA LYS A 108 -11.27 -10.18 16.58
C LYS A 108 -9.96 -10.95 16.46
N LEU A 109 -9.20 -10.71 15.40
CA LEU A 109 -7.88 -11.33 15.23
C LEU A 109 -6.92 -10.89 16.33
N ILE A 110 -6.82 -9.59 16.60
CA ILE A 110 -5.94 -9.04 17.63
C ILE A 110 -6.34 -9.55 19.02
N ALA A 111 -7.63 -9.65 19.31
CA ALA A 111 -8.12 -10.25 20.57
C ALA A 111 -7.61 -11.69 20.75
N LYS A 112 -7.62 -12.49 19.68
CA LYS A 112 -7.10 -13.88 19.69
C LYS A 112 -5.58 -13.93 19.84
N LEU A 113 -4.86 -12.88 19.46
CA LEU A 113 -3.41 -12.75 19.59
C LEU A 113 -2.98 -12.12 20.93
N GLY A 114 -3.91 -11.93 21.86
CA GLY A 114 -3.62 -11.41 23.21
C GLY A 114 -4.08 -9.97 23.44
N GLY A 115 -4.86 -9.40 22.56
CA GLY A 115 -5.48 -8.07 22.70
C GLY A 115 -4.63 -6.89 22.19
N LYS A 116 -3.36 -7.14 21.84
CA LYS A 116 -2.44 -6.17 21.26
C LYS A 116 -1.44 -6.86 20.34
N VAL A 117 -1.12 -6.21 19.24
CA VAL A 117 -0.04 -6.63 18.32
C VAL A 117 0.86 -5.46 17.99
N THR A 118 2.12 -5.75 17.71
CA THR A 118 3.08 -4.77 17.15
C THR A 118 3.06 -4.86 15.64
N ALA A 119 2.55 -3.82 15.00
CA ALA A 119 2.40 -3.75 13.55
C ALA A 119 3.46 -2.86 12.91
N TYR A 120 3.74 -3.11 11.62
CA TYR A 120 4.58 -2.26 10.78
C TYR A 120 4.09 -2.33 9.34
N TYR A 121 4.33 -1.24 8.59
CA TYR A 121 4.13 -1.22 7.15
C TYR A 121 5.45 -1.49 6.42
N LEU A 122 5.36 -2.16 5.28
CA LEU A 122 6.40 -2.17 4.26
C LEU A 122 5.85 -1.50 3.01
N ASP A 123 6.56 -0.49 2.53
CA ASP A 123 6.20 0.28 1.34
C ASP A 123 7.15 -0.13 0.19
N GLY A 124 6.59 -0.50 -0.93
CA GLY A 124 7.28 -0.74 -2.18
C GLY A 124 6.95 0.36 -3.18
N ILE A 125 7.96 0.93 -3.83
CA ILE A 125 7.82 1.99 -4.82
C ILE A 125 8.49 1.55 -6.11
N ALA A 126 7.85 1.80 -7.24
CA ALA A 126 8.45 1.63 -8.56
C ALA A 126 8.24 2.89 -9.41
N VAL A 127 9.28 3.23 -10.14
CA VAL A 127 9.29 4.32 -11.12
C VAL A 127 9.53 3.72 -12.50
N TYR A 128 8.57 3.92 -13.39
CA TYR A 128 8.76 3.69 -14.82
C TYR A 128 9.18 5.01 -15.47
N ASN A 129 10.26 4.99 -16.22
CA ASN A 129 10.77 6.16 -16.93
C ASN A 129 11.19 5.73 -18.34
N HIS A 130 10.37 6.05 -19.35
CA HIS A 130 10.63 5.73 -20.76
C HIS A 130 11.11 4.28 -21.00
N GLY A 131 10.42 3.30 -20.40
CA GLY A 131 10.75 1.87 -20.54
C GLY A 131 11.70 1.31 -19.47
N VAL A 132 12.33 2.17 -18.68
CA VAL A 132 13.23 1.74 -17.60
C VAL A 132 12.48 1.70 -16.28
N ILE A 133 12.60 0.59 -15.52
CA ILE A 133 12.06 0.45 -14.18
C ILE A 133 13.17 0.59 -13.14
N SER A 134 12.91 1.44 -12.15
CA SER A 134 13.66 1.49 -10.91
C SER A 134 12.70 1.24 -9.75
N SER A 135 13.11 0.44 -8.76
CA SER A 135 12.24 0.12 -7.62
C SER A 135 13.00 0.12 -6.30
N PHE A 136 12.26 0.29 -5.23
CA PHE A 136 12.73 0.31 -3.85
C PHE A 136 11.70 -0.32 -2.95
N MET A 137 12.15 -0.98 -1.89
CA MET A 137 11.30 -1.46 -0.81
C MET A 137 11.90 -1.09 0.54
N ASP A 138 11.05 -0.85 1.53
CA ASP A 138 11.47 -0.69 2.92
C ASP A 138 12.32 -1.89 3.38
N ASN A 139 13.32 -1.61 4.15
CA ASN A 139 14.27 -2.59 4.68
C ASN A 139 14.01 -2.89 6.17
N GLU A 140 14.90 -3.66 6.77
CA GLU A 140 14.84 -3.99 8.20
C GLU A 140 14.83 -2.77 9.14
N ALA A 141 15.38 -1.62 8.74
CA ALA A 141 15.33 -0.41 9.55
C ALA A 141 13.89 0.11 9.69
N ALA A 142 13.09 0.08 8.61
CA ALA A 142 11.66 0.44 8.67
C ALA A 142 10.88 -0.50 9.59
N GLN A 143 11.20 -1.80 9.56
CA GLN A 143 10.59 -2.80 10.46
C GLN A 143 10.93 -2.59 11.93
N LYS A 144 12.03 -1.90 12.24
CA LYS A 144 12.46 -1.60 13.62
C LYS A 144 11.95 -0.26 14.12
N THR A 145 11.92 0.75 13.27
CA THR A 145 11.65 2.15 13.63
C THR A 145 10.23 2.61 13.32
N GLY A 146 9.61 2.05 12.29
CA GLY A 146 8.25 2.36 11.85
C GLY A 146 7.15 1.50 12.48
N VAL A 147 7.36 1.02 13.71
CA VAL A 147 6.39 0.16 14.40
C VAL A 147 5.34 0.95 15.17
N PHE A 148 4.15 0.38 15.29
CA PHE A 148 3.06 0.90 16.10
C PHE A 148 2.23 -0.23 16.69
N ASP A 149 1.56 0.06 17.80
CA ASP A 149 0.68 -0.92 18.43
C ASP A 149 -0.74 -0.83 17.85
N MET A 150 -1.31 -1.98 17.51
CA MET A 150 -2.72 -2.14 17.25
C MET A 150 -3.38 -2.92 18.37
N ILE A 151 -4.56 -2.49 18.80
CA ILE A 151 -5.33 -3.10 19.86
C ILE A 151 -6.69 -3.62 19.36
N ASP A 152 -7.31 -4.51 20.12
CA ASP A 152 -8.58 -5.15 19.82
C ASP A 152 -9.81 -4.24 20.00
N LYS A 153 -9.62 -2.96 20.31
CA LYS A 153 -10.69 -1.98 20.51
C LYS A 153 -10.68 -0.94 19.39
N ALA A 154 -11.81 -0.79 18.71
CA ALA A 154 -12.00 0.26 17.73
C ALA A 154 -11.88 1.65 18.39
N SER A 155 -11.20 2.57 17.71
CA SER A 155 -11.17 3.97 18.10
C SER A 155 -12.58 4.57 18.07
N SER A 156 -12.92 5.38 19.06
CA SER A 156 -14.14 6.21 19.03
C SER A 156 -14.03 7.38 18.04
N LYS A 157 -12.80 7.74 17.64
CA LYS A 157 -12.56 8.77 16.63
C LYS A 157 -12.54 8.10 15.25
N ARG A 158 -13.46 8.49 14.39
CA ARG A 158 -13.38 8.19 12.95
C ARG A 158 -12.46 9.22 12.32
N PHE A 159 -11.63 8.80 11.38
CA PHE A 159 -10.94 9.75 10.50
C PHE A 159 -11.98 10.28 9.52
N GLU A 160 -12.21 11.59 9.56
CA GLU A 160 -12.99 12.32 8.55
C GLU A 160 -12.14 12.53 7.28
#